data_d4fd026c56a57f8b814e96fef8f50509
#
_entry.id   d4fd026c56a57f8b814e96fef8f50509
#
_cell.length_a   1.000
_cell.length_b   1.000
_cell.length_c   1.000
_cell.angle_alpha   90.00
_cell.angle_beta   90.00
_cell.angle_gamma   90.00
#
_symmetry.space_group_name_H-M   'P 1'
#
loop_
_entity.id
_entity.type
_entity.pdbx_description
1 polymer ?
#
loop_
_entity_poly.entity_id
_entity_poly.type
_entity_poly.pdbx_seq_one_letter_code
_entity_poly.pdbx_strand_id
1 'polypeptide(L)'
;MAKPARGGNPRIADRALIGDIDPRAAQWQTAIAATVLDPPTGPITGRMGVYDMAKQDAGAAGQFAIAGEIGVNRLGFGAMRITGDGIWGIPGDVEAARRTLAAVPTLGINLIDTADSYGPFVSEDLIRSVLHPYHGLTVATKGGLVRHGPDIWLPLGRPEYLRQCVLMSLRRLGVERIDLWQLHRIDPQVPADEQFGVMADMQREGLVRQLGLSEVSIAEIEAAGRHFRVATVQNQYNLVDRRSEDVLEYCQRQGIGFIPWAPLAAGALARPGSALAEIAGRLGHSPGQVALAWMLQRASVMLPIPGTGHPDHLAQNVAAAGLHLSEADFDALDARGRQAASAARAA
;
A
#
# COMPACT_ATOMS: atom_id res chain seq x y z
N MET A 1 -25.20 -64.89 -8.73
CA MET A 1 -24.57 -63.92 -9.66
C MET A 1 -25.44 -62.67 -9.77
N ALA A 2 -25.10 -61.61 -9.02
CA ALA A 2 -25.77 -60.34 -9.04
C ALA A 2 -24.76 -59.26 -9.47
N LYS A 3 -25.11 -58.51 -10.55
CA LYS A 3 -24.31 -57.39 -11.06
C LYS A 3 -24.36 -56.19 -10.10
N PRO A 4 -23.27 -55.44 -9.92
CA PRO A 4 -23.30 -54.22 -9.13
C PRO A 4 -23.90 -53.06 -9.92
N ALA A 5 -24.72 -52.24 -9.24
CA ALA A 5 -25.34 -51.04 -9.73
C ALA A 5 -24.31 -49.95 -10.00
N ARG A 6 -24.44 -49.26 -11.12
CA ARG A 6 -23.63 -48.08 -11.50
C ARG A 6 -24.03 -46.89 -10.64
N GLY A 7 -23.07 -46.33 -9.90
CA GLY A 7 -23.19 -45.09 -9.15
C GLY A 7 -23.40 -43.92 -10.13
N GLY A 8 -24.51 -43.23 -9.96
CA GLY A 8 -24.81 -41.98 -10.64
C GLY A 8 -23.99 -40.82 -10.08
N ASN A 9 -23.32 -40.09 -10.98
CA ASN A 9 -22.63 -38.87 -10.68
C ASN A 9 -23.65 -37.81 -10.21
N PRO A 10 -23.50 -37.13 -9.04
CA PRO A 10 -24.42 -36.08 -8.65
C PRO A 10 -24.28 -34.90 -9.63
N ARG A 11 -25.36 -34.55 -10.29
CA ARG A 11 -25.49 -33.34 -11.10
C ARG A 11 -25.29 -32.14 -10.16
N ILE A 12 -24.29 -31.31 -10.48
CA ILE A 12 -24.14 -29.98 -9.89
C ILE A 12 -25.35 -29.16 -10.34
N ALA A 13 -26.35 -29.11 -9.50
CA ALA A 13 -27.47 -28.19 -9.60
C ALA A 13 -27.36 -27.22 -8.43
N ASP A 14 -26.61 -26.12 -8.62
CA ASP A 14 -26.87 -24.84 -7.95
C ASP A 14 -26.19 -23.71 -8.75
N ARG A 15 -26.94 -23.22 -9.71
CA ARG A 15 -26.60 -22.05 -10.55
C ARG A 15 -26.95 -20.73 -9.84
N ALA A 16 -27.11 -20.73 -8.52
CA ALA A 16 -27.64 -19.60 -7.76
C ALA A 16 -26.58 -18.80 -6.98
N LEU A 17 -25.26 -19.12 -7.11
CA LEU A 17 -24.19 -18.43 -6.37
C LEU A 17 -23.24 -17.62 -7.27
N ILE A 18 -23.43 -17.62 -8.58
CA ILE A 18 -22.68 -16.73 -9.48
C ILE A 18 -23.70 -15.69 -9.96
N GLY A 19 -23.76 -14.55 -9.21
CA GLY A 19 -24.43 -13.35 -9.71
C GLY A 19 -23.91 -13.04 -11.13
N ASP A 20 -24.75 -12.44 -11.97
CA ASP A 20 -24.42 -12.10 -13.35
C ASP A 20 -23.03 -11.48 -13.43
N ILE A 21 -22.10 -12.16 -14.09
CA ILE A 21 -20.76 -11.62 -14.33
C ILE A 21 -20.94 -10.36 -15.17
N ASP A 22 -20.54 -9.22 -14.64
CA ASP A 22 -20.57 -7.92 -15.32
C ASP A 22 -19.97 -8.10 -16.74
N PRO A 23 -20.73 -7.84 -17.82
CA PRO A 23 -20.23 -7.98 -19.20
C PRO A 23 -18.94 -7.20 -19.47
N ARG A 24 -18.64 -6.18 -18.62
CA ARG A 24 -17.37 -5.46 -18.65
C ARG A 24 -16.17 -6.31 -18.23
N ALA A 25 -16.39 -7.41 -17.49
CA ALA A 25 -15.30 -8.31 -17.08
C ALA A 25 -14.60 -8.99 -18.28
N ALA A 26 -15.31 -9.25 -19.36
CA ALA A 26 -14.74 -9.84 -20.58
C ALA A 26 -13.87 -8.83 -21.39
N GLN A 27 -14.17 -7.54 -21.31
CA GLN A 27 -13.41 -6.48 -21.98
C GLN A 27 -12.06 -6.20 -21.31
N TRP A 28 -11.91 -6.58 -20.04
CA TRP A 28 -10.71 -6.29 -19.25
C TRP A 28 -9.49 -7.11 -19.65
N GLN A 29 -9.67 -8.40 -19.94
CA GLN A 29 -8.55 -9.28 -20.30
C GLN A 29 -7.88 -8.81 -21.59
N THR A 30 -8.64 -8.32 -22.55
CA THR A 30 -8.11 -7.79 -23.81
C THR A 30 -7.48 -6.40 -23.62
N ALA A 31 -8.09 -5.53 -22.80
CA ALA A 31 -7.59 -4.18 -22.53
C ALA A 31 -6.30 -4.19 -21.68
N ILE A 32 -6.20 -5.06 -20.67
CA ILE A 32 -4.99 -5.21 -19.83
C ILE A 32 -3.81 -5.68 -20.69
N ALA A 33 -4.00 -6.68 -21.54
CA ALA A 33 -2.93 -7.21 -22.38
C ALA A 33 -2.39 -6.17 -23.38
N ALA A 34 -3.27 -5.38 -24.00
CA ALA A 34 -2.88 -4.42 -25.03
C ALA A 34 -2.37 -3.08 -24.47
N THR A 35 -2.83 -2.66 -23.28
CA THR A 35 -2.57 -1.30 -22.76
C THR A 35 -1.53 -1.27 -21.65
N VAL A 36 -1.40 -2.35 -20.87
CA VAL A 36 -0.55 -2.39 -19.65
C VAL A 36 0.77 -3.09 -19.90
N LEU A 37 0.81 -4.11 -20.78
CA LEU A 37 2.00 -4.95 -21.00
C LEU A 37 2.94 -4.42 -22.07
N ASP A 38 2.49 -3.54 -22.97
CA ASP A 38 3.37 -2.94 -23.96
C ASP A 38 4.27 -1.88 -23.31
N PRO A 39 5.60 -1.98 -23.46
CA PRO A 39 6.50 -0.92 -22.99
C PRO A 39 6.17 0.39 -23.71
N PRO A 40 6.33 1.55 -23.06
CA PRO A 40 6.10 2.84 -23.69
C PRO A 40 7.00 2.99 -24.93
N THR A 41 6.40 3.30 -26.10
CA THR A 41 7.08 3.36 -27.40
C THR A 41 7.89 4.64 -27.63
N GLY A 42 8.24 5.39 -26.56
CA GLY A 42 9.06 6.61 -26.65
C GLY A 42 9.38 7.22 -25.30
N PRO A 43 10.25 8.25 -25.25
CA PRO A 43 10.52 8.96 -24.01
C PRO A 43 9.20 9.56 -23.47
N ILE A 44 8.93 9.33 -22.19
CA ILE A 44 7.76 9.89 -21.50
C ILE A 44 8.02 11.38 -21.31
N THR A 45 7.69 12.19 -22.35
CA THR A 45 7.84 13.66 -22.34
C THR A 45 6.48 14.30 -22.09
N GLY A 46 6.29 14.89 -20.90
CA GLY A 46 5.16 15.74 -20.57
C GLY A 46 5.67 16.99 -19.84
N ARG A 47 5.14 18.18 -20.13
CA ARG A 47 5.40 19.37 -19.32
C ARG A 47 4.88 19.10 -17.91
N MET A 48 5.79 18.97 -16.96
CA MET A 48 5.45 18.95 -15.54
C MET A 48 5.20 20.39 -15.07
N GLY A 49 4.18 20.55 -14.21
CA GLY A 49 3.70 21.84 -13.75
C GLY A 49 4.70 22.63 -12.89
N VAL A 50 4.23 23.68 -12.27
CA VAL A 50 4.94 24.78 -11.59
C VAL A 50 5.93 24.38 -10.48
N TYR A 51 5.95 23.08 -10.03
CA TYR A 51 6.92 22.60 -9.05
C TYR A 51 8.25 22.24 -9.71
N ASP A 52 9.32 22.89 -9.25
CA ASP A 52 10.70 22.55 -9.63
C ASP A 52 11.06 21.18 -9.04
N MET A 53 10.79 20.13 -9.81
CA MET A 53 11.05 18.74 -9.42
C MET A 53 12.53 18.48 -9.11
N ALA A 54 13.45 19.27 -9.69
CA ALA A 54 14.89 19.12 -9.45
C ALA A 54 15.32 19.46 -8.01
N LYS A 55 14.42 20.09 -7.21
CA LYS A 55 14.67 20.45 -5.81
C LYS A 55 13.97 19.53 -4.80
N GLN A 56 13.17 18.58 -5.26
CA GLN A 56 12.41 17.69 -4.38
C GLN A 56 13.13 16.34 -4.23
N ASP A 57 13.40 15.95 -3.00
CA ASP A 57 14.07 14.68 -2.68
C ASP A 57 13.44 14.03 -1.45
N ALA A 58 12.85 12.86 -1.64
CA ALA A 58 12.29 12.06 -0.54
C ALA A 58 13.34 11.66 0.50
N GLY A 59 14.63 11.63 0.14
CA GLY A 59 15.75 11.39 1.04
C GLY A 59 15.87 12.41 2.17
N ALA A 60 15.35 13.64 1.97
CA ALA A 60 15.28 14.66 3.03
C ALA A 60 14.44 14.24 4.24
N ALA A 61 13.53 13.27 4.11
CA ALA A 61 12.78 12.69 5.22
C ALA A 61 13.62 11.81 6.15
N GLY A 62 14.88 11.54 5.80
CA GLY A 62 15.76 10.58 6.48
C GLY A 62 15.51 9.15 5.99
N GLN A 63 16.27 8.21 6.53
CA GLN A 63 16.25 6.80 6.13
C GLN A 63 15.78 5.89 7.26
N PHE A 64 15.28 4.72 6.86
CA PHE A 64 14.95 3.62 7.75
C PHE A 64 15.43 2.30 7.14
N ALA A 65 15.96 1.40 7.97
CA ALA A 65 16.38 0.07 7.53
C ALA A 65 15.31 -0.94 7.94
N ILE A 66 14.47 -1.35 7.00
CA ILE A 66 13.44 -2.38 7.23
C ILE A 66 14.15 -3.68 7.64
N ALA A 67 13.80 -4.21 8.81
CA ALA A 67 14.44 -5.36 9.45
C ALA A 67 15.98 -5.21 9.63
N GLY A 68 16.51 -3.98 9.55
CA GLY A 68 17.96 -3.72 9.58
C GLY A 68 18.69 -4.05 8.28
N GLU A 69 17.99 -4.39 7.19
CA GLU A 69 18.59 -4.92 5.97
C GLU A 69 18.23 -4.16 4.69
N ILE A 70 17.01 -3.63 4.59
CA ILE A 70 16.53 -2.94 3.39
C ILE A 70 16.45 -1.46 3.68
N GLY A 71 17.44 -0.69 3.17
CA GLY A 71 17.49 0.76 3.34
C GLY A 71 16.46 1.47 2.48
N VAL A 72 15.52 2.19 3.10
CA VAL A 72 14.52 2.98 2.39
C VAL A 72 14.51 4.42 2.87
N ASN A 73 14.22 5.37 1.99
CA ASN A 73 13.86 6.72 2.34
C ASN A 73 12.47 6.69 2.99
N ARG A 74 12.29 7.42 4.10
CA ARG A 74 11.09 7.27 4.94
C ARG A 74 9.80 7.72 4.24
N LEU A 75 9.87 8.62 3.27
CA LEU A 75 8.72 8.98 2.45
C LEU A 75 8.67 8.09 1.21
N GLY A 76 7.70 7.16 1.19
CA GLY A 76 7.46 6.23 0.10
C GLY A 76 6.33 6.66 -0.85
N PHE A 77 5.94 5.77 -1.74
CA PHE A 77 4.85 5.94 -2.70
C PHE A 77 3.82 4.82 -2.58
N GLY A 78 2.54 5.16 -2.39
CA GLY A 78 1.41 4.23 -2.40
C GLY A 78 0.79 4.12 -3.79
N ALA A 79 0.82 2.93 -4.37
CA ALA A 79 0.38 2.69 -5.74
C ALA A 79 -1.12 2.35 -5.88
N MET A 80 -1.92 2.47 -4.81
CA MET A 80 -3.35 2.17 -4.87
C MET A 80 -4.11 3.10 -5.85
N ARG A 81 -3.69 4.36 -5.97
CA ARG A 81 -4.35 5.39 -6.79
C ARG A 81 -3.96 5.40 -8.26
N ILE A 82 -3.08 4.50 -8.71
CA ILE A 82 -2.80 4.28 -10.13
C ILE A 82 -3.72 3.22 -10.76
N THR A 83 -4.85 2.91 -10.14
CA THR A 83 -5.89 2.00 -10.64
C THR A 83 -7.19 2.76 -10.86
N GLY A 84 -8.19 2.10 -11.46
CA GLY A 84 -9.50 2.72 -11.72
C GLY A 84 -10.33 2.98 -10.46
N ASP A 85 -11.51 3.53 -10.65
CA ASP A 85 -12.45 3.87 -9.58
C ASP A 85 -12.82 2.65 -8.74
N GLY A 86 -12.96 2.86 -7.42
CA GLY A 86 -13.17 1.76 -6.48
C GLY A 86 -11.97 0.82 -6.37
N ILE A 87 -10.78 1.29 -6.78
CA ILE A 87 -9.54 0.50 -6.84
C ILE A 87 -9.74 -0.77 -7.67
N TRP A 88 -10.36 -0.55 -8.85
CA TRP A 88 -10.83 -1.61 -9.72
C TRP A 88 -10.58 -1.28 -11.20
N GLY A 89 -9.90 -2.20 -11.90
CA GLY A 89 -9.57 -2.04 -13.32
C GLY A 89 -8.46 -1.03 -13.59
N ILE A 90 -8.36 -0.69 -14.86
CA ILE A 90 -7.35 0.23 -15.41
C ILE A 90 -7.74 1.67 -15.05
N PRO A 91 -6.78 2.56 -14.72
CA PRO A 91 -7.07 3.96 -14.47
C PRO A 91 -7.59 4.66 -15.74
N GLY A 92 -8.43 5.67 -15.56
CA GLY A 92 -8.96 6.44 -16.67
C GLY A 92 -7.89 7.17 -17.51
N ASP A 93 -6.76 7.53 -16.89
CA ASP A 93 -5.56 8.06 -17.57
C ASP A 93 -4.34 7.19 -17.23
N VAL A 94 -4.12 6.17 -18.05
CA VAL A 94 -2.99 5.23 -17.93
C VAL A 94 -1.66 5.96 -18.11
N GLU A 95 -1.59 6.94 -18.99
CA GLU A 95 -0.36 7.68 -19.26
C GLU A 95 0.01 8.60 -18.09
N ALA A 96 -0.96 9.21 -17.40
CA ALA A 96 -0.68 9.94 -16.16
C ALA A 96 -0.15 8.99 -15.08
N ALA A 97 -0.73 7.79 -14.92
CA ALA A 97 -0.25 6.78 -14.00
C ALA A 97 1.19 6.35 -14.33
N ARG A 98 1.51 6.12 -15.61
CA ARG A 98 2.87 5.78 -16.09
C ARG A 98 3.86 6.92 -15.81
N ARG A 99 3.50 8.18 -16.11
CA ARG A 99 4.34 9.35 -15.81
C ARG A 99 4.57 9.50 -14.30
N THR A 100 3.55 9.25 -13.49
CA THR A 100 3.68 9.27 -12.02
C THR A 100 4.70 8.22 -11.56
N LEU A 101 4.59 6.98 -12.04
CA LEU A 101 5.54 5.91 -11.72
C LEU A 101 6.97 6.25 -12.19
N ALA A 102 7.14 6.77 -13.40
CA ALA A 102 8.45 7.16 -13.93
C ALA A 102 9.11 8.27 -13.09
N ALA A 103 8.32 9.16 -12.47
CA ALA A 103 8.80 10.21 -11.61
C ALA A 103 9.22 9.73 -10.20
N VAL A 104 8.75 8.56 -9.74
CA VAL A 104 9.04 8.03 -8.40
C VAL A 104 10.55 8.01 -8.09
N PRO A 105 11.42 7.34 -8.89
CA PRO A 105 12.84 7.29 -8.58
C PRO A 105 13.53 8.66 -8.76
N THR A 106 13.05 9.51 -9.66
CA THR A 106 13.66 10.83 -9.91
C THR A 106 13.45 11.80 -8.76
N LEU A 107 12.48 11.54 -7.89
CA LEU A 107 12.16 12.28 -6.67
C LEU A 107 12.77 11.66 -5.40
N GLY A 108 13.72 10.74 -5.54
CA GLY A 108 14.38 10.09 -4.42
C GLY A 108 13.51 9.09 -3.66
N ILE A 109 12.32 8.74 -4.16
CA ILE A 109 11.50 7.69 -3.55
C ILE A 109 12.08 6.33 -3.93
N ASN A 110 12.36 5.48 -2.93
CA ASN A 110 12.86 4.13 -3.14
C ASN A 110 12.03 3.04 -2.44
N LEU A 111 10.89 3.40 -1.82
CA LEU A 111 9.89 2.49 -1.29
C LEU A 111 8.58 2.67 -2.04
N ILE A 112 8.12 1.63 -2.73
CA ILE A 112 6.82 1.59 -3.42
C ILE A 112 5.96 0.54 -2.71
N ASP A 113 4.75 0.92 -2.30
CA ASP A 113 3.77 0.02 -1.70
C ASP A 113 2.64 -0.26 -2.67
N THR A 114 2.42 -1.52 -2.99
CA THR A 114 1.33 -2.01 -3.84
C THR A 114 0.62 -3.21 -3.22
N ALA A 115 -0.27 -3.86 -3.95
CA ALA A 115 -0.91 -5.12 -3.60
C ALA A 115 -1.44 -5.83 -4.86
N ASP A 116 -1.56 -7.15 -4.79
CA ASP A 116 -2.21 -7.97 -5.83
C ASP A 116 -3.68 -7.59 -6.03
N SER A 117 -4.33 -7.17 -4.97
CA SER A 117 -5.74 -6.77 -4.93
C SER A 117 -6.02 -5.36 -5.50
N TYR A 118 -4.98 -4.60 -5.88
CA TYR A 118 -5.15 -3.27 -6.49
C TYR A 118 -5.39 -3.38 -8.00
N GLY A 119 -6.65 -3.15 -8.39
CA GLY A 119 -7.12 -3.16 -9.75
C GLY A 119 -7.79 -4.41 -10.30
N PRO A 120 -7.96 -5.61 -9.68
CA PRO A 120 -6.91 -6.49 -9.19
C PRO A 120 -5.78 -6.68 -10.21
N PHE A 121 -4.57 -6.76 -9.71
CA PHE A 121 -3.30 -6.98 -10.43
C PHE A 121 -2.78 -5.79 -11.24
N VAL A 122 -3.64 -4.86 -11.68
CA VAL A 122 -3.28 -3.71 -12.54
C VAL A 122 -2.12 -2.89 -11.98
N SER A 123 -2.09 -2.66 -10.66
CA SER A 123 -1.03 -1.88 -10.02
C SER A 123 0.34 -2.55 -10.17
N GLU A 124 0.45 -3.86 -9.93
CA GLU A 124 1.70 -4.61 -10.09
C GLU A 124 2.16 -4.65 -11.56
N ASP A 125 1.22 -4.82 -12.51
CA ASP A 125 1.53 -4.83 -13.94
C ASP A 125 2.02 -3.45 -14.42
N LEU A 126 1.38 -2.36 -13.98
CA LEU A 126 1.83 -0.98 -14.29
C LEU A 126 3.22 -0.70 -13.71
N ILE A 127 3.47 -1.07 -12.44
CA ILE A 127 4.77 -0.92 -11.79
C ILE A 127 5.84 -1.66 -12.59
N ARG A 128 5.59 -2.91 -12.99
CA ARG A 128 6.52 -3.67 -13.82
C ARG A 128 6.78 -2.99 -15.15
N SER A 129 5.73 -2.55 -15.85
CA SER A 129 5.86 -1.99 -17.19
C SER A 129 6.71 -0.71 -17.25
N VAL A 130 6.83 0.02 -16.12
CA VAL A 130 7.53 1.30 -16.05
C VAL A 130 8.87 1.19 -15.31
N LEU A 131 8.95 0.40 -14.23
CA LEU A 131 10.05 0.46 -13.27
C LEU A 131 10.95 -0.78 -13.26
N HIS A 132 10.53 -1.89 -13.89
CA HIS A 132 11.42 -3.07 -13.95
C HIS A 132 12.73 -2.70 -14.68
N PRO A 133 13.91 -3.13 -14.20
CA PRO A 133 14.19 -4.12 -13.15
C PRO A 133 14.40 -3.57 -11.72
N TYR A 134 13.79 -2.44 -11.36
CA TYR A 134 13.74 -1.88 -10.00
C TYR A 134 15.08 -1.45 -9.41
N HIS A 135 16.01 -0.93 -10.21
CA HIS A 135 17.33 -0.50 -9.72
C HIS A 135 17.20 0.52 -8.57
N GLY A 136 17.68 0.11 -7.38
CA GLY A 136 17.63 0.96 -6.19
C GLY A 136 16.22 1.14 -5.58
N LEU A 137 15.21 0.40 -6.04
CA LEU A 137 13.83 0.46 -5.55
C LEU A 137 13.48 -0.79 -4.76
N THR A 138 12.74 -0.61 -3.69
CA THR A 138 12.08 -1.67 -2.92
C THR A 138 10.58 -1.65 -3.26
N VAL A 139 10.08 -2.74 -3.84
CA VAL A 139 8.64 -2.91 -4.10
C VAL A 139 8.04 -3.80 -3.02
N ALA A 140 7.26 -3.20 -2.15
CA ALA A 140 6.44 -3.91 -1.17
C ALA A 140 5.08 -4.25 -1.79
N THR A 141 4.68 -5.52 -1.73
CA THR A 141 3.35 -5.95 -2.17
C THR A 141 2.62 -6.74 -1.10
N LYS A 142 1.33 -7.00 -1.31
CA LYS A 142 0.46 -7.66 -0.34
C LYS A 142 -0.38 -8.71 -1.04
N GLY A 143 -0.84 -9.70 -0.27
CA GLY A 143 -1.82 -10.70 -0.68
C GLY A 143 -2.73 -11.11 0.47
N GLY A 144 -3.71 -11.96 0.19
CA GLY A 144 -4.67 -12.41 1.20
C GLY A 144 -6.00 -11.68 1.17
N LEU A 145 -6.27 -10.88 0.12
CA LEU A 145 -7.59 -10.33 -0.18
C LEU A 145 -8.08 -10.79 -1.55
N VAL A 146 -9.34 -11.15 -1.65
CA VAL A 146 -10.04 -11.31 -2.92
C VAL A 146 -10.95 -10.14 -3.20
N ARG A 147 -11.15 -9.86 -4.48
CA ARG A 147 -11.95 -8.73 -4.97
C ARG A 147 -13.07 -9.26 -5.86
N HIS A 148 -14.32 -8.91 -5.54
CA HIS A 148 -15.48 -9.30 -6.31
C HIS A 148 -16.12 -8.12 -7.07
N GLY A 149 -15.54 -6.92 -6.94
CA GLY A 149 -16.00 -5.70 -7.58
C GLY A 149 -15.33 -4.46 -6.99
N PRO A 150 -15.68 -3.26 -7.50
CA PRO A 150 -15.23 -2.00 -6.95
C PRO A 150 -15.53 -1.89 -5.44
N ASP A 151 -14.54 -1.47 -4.65
CA ASP A 151 -14.61 -1.29 -3.19
C ASP A 151 -15.07 -2.51 -2.37
N ILE A 152 -15.15 -3.71 -2.98
CA ILE A 152 -15.45 -4.96 -2.27
C ILE A 152 -14.13 -5.68 -1.94
N TRP A 153 -13.87 -5.89 -0.66
CA TRP A 153 -12.64 -6.46 -0.11
C TRP A 153 -12.96 -7.58 0.85
N LEU A 154 -12.52 -8.81 0.55
CA LEU A 154 -12.80 -9.98 1.38
C LEU A 154 -11.49 -10.68 1.75
N PRO A 155 -11.20 -10.89 3.06
CA PRO A 155 -10.06 -11.68 3.48
C PRO A 155 -10.17 -13.13 3.00
N LEU A 156 -9.03 -13.69 2.56
CA LEU A 156 -8.88 -15.10 2.24
C LEU A 156 -7.47 -15.54 2.65
N GLY A 157 -7.38 -16.15 3.84
CA GLY A 157 -6.10 -16.48 4.49
C GLY A 157 -5.70 -17.95 4.37
N ARG A 158 -6.33 -18.76 3.47
CA ARG A 158 -5.95 -20.15 3.29
C ARG A 158 -4.50 -20.25 2.82
N PRO A 159 -3.67 -21.14 3.41
CA PRO A 159 -2.25 -21.27 3.08
C PRO A 159 -1.98 -21.43 1.58
N GLU A 160 -2.78 -22.23 0.88
CA GLU A 160 -2.63 -22.46 -0.56
C GLU A 160 -2.89 -21.18 -1.36
N TYR A 161 -3.86 -20.35 -0.92
CA TYR A 161 -4.18 -19.09 -1.56
C TYR A 161 -3.08 -18.04 -1.30
N LEU A 162 -2.60 -17.92 -0.05
CA LEU A 162 -1.50 -16.98 0.27
C LEU A 162 -0.24 -17.32 -0.53
N ARG A 163 0.09 -18.60 -0.68
CA ARG A 163 1.19 -19.06 -1.53
C ARG A 163 0.95 -18.69 -3.00
N GLN A 164 -0.27 -18.89 -3.50
CA GLN A 164 -0.64 -18.49 -4.86
C GLN A 164 -0.50 -16.97 -5.07
N CYS A 165 -0.89 -16.13 -4.09
CA CYS A 165 -0.69 -14.68 -4.14
C CYS A 165 0.79 -14.33 -4.36
N VAL A 166 1.70 -14.91 -3.57
CA VAL A 166 3.15 -14.67 -3.69
C VAL A 166 3.67 -15.10 -5.06
N LEU A 167 3.36 -16.32 -5.51
CA LEU A 167 3.83 -16.84 -6.80
C LEU A 167 3.33 -15.99 -7.98
N MET A 168 2.10 -15.51 -7.91
CA MET A 168 1.55 -14.65 -8.96
C MET A 168 2.08 -13.22 -8.91
N SER A 169 2.39 -12.68 -7.71
CA SER A 169 3.07 -11.39 -7.58
C SER A 169 4.50 -11.44 -8.10
N LEU A 170 5.26 -12.51 -7.82
CA LEU A 170 6.59 -12.76 -8.41
C LEU A 170 6.54 -12.69 -9.94
N ARG A 171 5.56 -13.38 -10.54
CA ARG A 171 5.38 -13.38 -11.99
C ARG A 171 5.01 -12.01 -12.54
N ARG A 172 4.04 -11.31 -11.91
CA ARG A 172 3.59 -9.98 -12.37
C ARG A 172 4.68 -8.93 -12.23
N LEU A 173 5.38 -8.91 -11.12
CA LEU A 173 6.49 -7.99 -10.88
C LEU A 173 7.74 -8.38 -11.68
N GLY A 174 7.86 -9.63 -12.16
CA GLY A 174 9.01 -10.10 -12.93
C GLY A 174 10.25 -10.29 -12.08
N VAL A 175 10.13 -10.69 -10.83
CA VAL A 175 11.23 -10.90 -9.88
C VAL A 175 11.24 -12.34 -9.37
N GLU A 176 12.42 -12.83 -8.99
CA GLU A 176 12.56 -14.16 -8.38
C GLU A 176 12.29 -14.16 -6.88
N ARG A 177 12.40 -12.99 -6.23
CA ARG A 177 12.15 -12.78 -4.80
C ARG A 177 11.51 -11.42 -4.55
N ILE A 178 10.44 -11.38 -3.76
CA ILE A 178 9.81 -10.13 -3.29
C ILE A 178 10.60 -9.62 -2.08
N ASP A 179 10.99 -8.33 -2.09
CA ASP A 179 11.73 -7.73 -0.98
C ASP A 179 10.90 -7.62 0.31
N LEU A 180 9.65 -7.19 0.19
CA LEU A 180 8.71 -7.08 1.31
C LEU A 180 7.32 -7.56 0.86
N TRP A 181 6.83 -8.62 1.48
CA TRP A 181 5.46 -9.09 1.30
C TRP A 181 4.68 -8.97 2.60
N GLN A 182 3.44 -8.46 2.52
CA GLN A 182 2.61 -8.19 3.68
C GLN A 182 1.30 -8.98 3.59
N LEU A 183 0.88 -9.63 4.68
CA LEU A 183 -0.47 -10.15 4.79
C LEU A 183 -1.44 -8.97 4.85
N HIS A 184 -2.29 -8.83 3.83
CA HIS A 184 -3.15 -7.65 3.67
C HIS A 184 -4.20 -7.55 4.78
N ARG A 185 -4.77 -8.70 5.19
CA ARG A 185 -5.67 -8.87 6.35
C ARG A 185 -5.51 -10.28 6.88
N ILE A 186 -5.56 -10.44 8.18
CA ILE A 186 -5.74 -11.75 8.79
C ILE A 186 -7.18 -12.19 8.49
N ASP A 187 -7.34 -13.40 7.95
CA ASP A 187 -8.65 -14.01 7.72
C ASP A 187 -9.16 -14.63 9.04
N PRO A 188 -10.26 -14.13 9.62
CA PRO A 188 -10.78 -14.67 10.88
C PRO A 188 -11.37 -16.09 10.74
N GLN A 189 -11.56 -16.58 9.51
CA GLN A 189 -12.09 -17.92 9.24
C GLN A 189 -10.99 -18.99 9.16
N VAL A 190 -9.71 -18.57 9.17
CA VAL A 190 -8.55 -19.46 9.10
C VAL A 190 -7.68 -19.25 10.34
N PRO A 191 -7.23 -20.30 11.04
CA PRO A 191 -6.33 -20.11 12.17
C PRO A 191 -5.12 -19.25 11.83
N ALA A 192 -4.82 -18.24 12.67
CA ALA A 192 -3.75 -17.30 12.40
C ALA A 192 -2.38 -17.99 12.28
N ASP A 193 -2.14 -19.04 13.08
CA ASP A 193 -0.90 -19.81 13.01
C ASP A 193 -0.70 -20.53 11.66
N GLU A 194 -1.76 -20.94 10.97
CA GLU A 194 -1.67 -21.50 9.62
C GLU A 194 -1.26 -20.44 8.61
N GLN A 195 -1.83 -19.23 8.72
CA GLN A 195 -1.49 -18.09 7.87
C GLN A 195 -0.04 -17.65 8.10
N PHE A 196 0.38 -17.52 9.36
CA PHE A 196 1.74 -17.15 9.72
C PHE A 196 2.76 -18.25 9.37
N GLY A 197 2.37 -19.52 9.52
CA GLY A 197 3.19 -20.66 9.16
C GLY A 197 3.57 -20.67 7.68
N VAL A 198 2.60 -20.52 6.76
CA VAL A 198 2.89 -20.51 5.32
C VAL A 198 3.71 -19.27 4.93
N MET A 199 3.54 -18.13 5.61
CA MET A 199 4.37 -16.94 5.39
C MET A 199 5.84 -17.23 5.74
N ALA A 200 6.08 -17.85 6.91
CA ALA A 200 7.42 -18.26 7.32
C ALA A 200 8.04 -19.29 6.35
N ASP A 201 7.23 -20.21 5.82
CA ASP A 201 7.68 -21.18 4.82
C ASP A 201 8.14 -20.49 3.54
N MET A 202 7.34 -19.57 2.99
CA MET A 202 7.69 -18.82 1.80
C MET A 202 8.94 -17.94 1.97
N GLN A 203 9.17 -17.40 3.17
CA GLN A 203 10.41 -16.69 3.49
C GLN A 203 11.61 -17.66 3.53
N ARG A 204 11.47 -18.81 4.15
CA ARG A 204 12.51 -19.83 4.26
C ARG A 204 12.88 -20.43 2.91
N GLU A 205 11.90 -20.56 2.01
CA GLU A 205 12.09 -20.97 0.62
C GLU A 205 12.76 -19.91 -0.26
N GLY A 206 12.90 -18.66 0.24
CA GLY A 206 13.52 -17.56 -0.49
C GLY A 206 12.59 -16.84 -1.47
N LEU A 207 11.29 -17.12 -1.47
CA LEU A 207 10.31 -16.42 -2.32
C LEU A 207 10.09 -14.98 -1.87
N VAL A 208 10.23 -14.73 -0.56
CA VAL A 208 10.07 -13.43 0.08
C VAL A 208 11.27 -13.15 0.98
N ARG A 209 11.80 -11.92 0.94
CA ARG A 209 12.93 -11.53 1.79
C ARG A 209 12.47 -11.11 3.18
N GLN A 210 11.50 -10.19 3.28
CA GLN A 210 10.96 -9.68 4.53
C GLN A 210 9.44 -9.78 4.56
N LEU A 211 8.90 -10.00 5.76
CA LEU A 211 7.46 -10.19 5.98
C LEU A 211 6.88 -9.06 6.83
N GLY A 212 5.68 -8.62 6.46
CA GLY A 212 4.92 -7.62 7.19
C GLY A 212 3.45 -8.01 7.37
N LEU A 213 2.75 -7.20 8.15
CA LEU A 213 1.34 -7.38 8.47
C LEU A 213 0.57 -6.09 8.21
N SER A 214 -0.73 -6.19 7.98
CA SER A 214 -1.59 -5.02 7.80
C SER A 214 -2.87 -5.14 8.62
N GLU A 215 -3.29 -4.04 9.28
CA GLU A 215 -4.44 -3.93 10.15
C GLU A 215 -4.44 -4.96 11.29
N VAL A 216 -3.40 -4.89 12.10
CA VAL A 216 -3.15 -5.83 13.19
C VAL A 216 -3.03 -5.10 14.53
N SER A 217 -3.39 -5.81 15.60
CA SER A 217 -3.16 -5.46 16.99
C SER A 217 -1.76 -5.88 17.46
N ILE A 218 -1.33 -5.37 18.62
CA ILE A 218 -0.08 -5.80 19.26
C ILE A 218 -0.07 -7.31 19.49
N ALA A 219 -1.17 -7.89 19.97
CA ALA A 219 -1.27 -9.32 20.21
C ALA A 219 -1.07 -10.18 18.94
N GLU A 220 -1.59 -9.69 17.79
CA GLU A 220 -1.40 -10.37 16.50
C GLU A 220 0.04 -10.22 15.99
N ILE A 221 0.70 -9.06 16.24
CA ILE A 221 2.12 -8.88 15.93
C ILE A 221 2.98 -9.86 16.75
N GLU A 222 2.70 -10.00 18.05
CA GLU A 222 3.39 -10.92 18.93
C GLU A 222 3.12 -12.39 18.55
N ALA A 223 1.89 -12.71 18.13
CA ALA A 223 1.55 -14.03 17.62
C ALA A 223 2.36 -14.37 16.36
N ALA A 224 2.41 -13.47 15.38
CA ALA A 224 3.23 -13.64 14.18
C ALA A 224 4.73 -13.73 14.50
N GLY A 225 5.18 -13.00 15.52
CA GLY A 225 6.55 -13.00 16.00
C GLY A 225 7.06 -14.37 16.46
N ARG A 226 6.18 -15.32 16.73
CA ARG A 226 6.55 -16.73 17.02
C ARG A 226 6.91 -17.52 15.77
N HIS A 227 6.53 -17.07 14.59
CA HIS A 227 6.74 -17.73 13.30
C HIS A 227 7.84 -17.07 12.48
N PHE A 228 7.88 -15.73 12.46
CA PHE A 228 8.87 -14.95 11.70
C PHE A 228 9.09 -13.58 12.35
N ARG A 229 10.19 -12.92 12.01
CA ARG A 229 10.41 -11.53 12.39
C ARG A 229 9.47 -10.61 11.60
N VAL A 230 8.58 -9.89 12.29
CA VAL A 230 7.72 -8.89 11.66
C VAL A 230 8.59 -7.66 11.29
N ALA A 231 8.75 -7.40 10.00
CA ALA A 231 9.58 -6.31 9.49
C ALA A 231 8.83 -4.98 9.40
N THR A 232 7.54 -5.04 9.05
CA THR A 232 6.66 -3.87 8.92
C THR A 232 5.26 -4.16 9.41
N VAL A 233 4.59 -3.11 9.88
CA VAL A 233 3.14 -3.09 10.17
C VAL A 233 2.51 -1.95 9.39
N GLN A 234 1.44 -2.23 8.66
CA GLN A 234 0.70 -1.25 7.89
C GLN A 234 -0.72 -1.09 8.42
N ASN A 235 -0.96 -0.10 9.26
CA ASN A 235 -2.27 0.20 9.85
C ASN A 235 -2.77 1.58 9.46
N GLN A 236 -4.10 1.80 9.55
CA GLN A 236 -4.68 3.12 9.36
C GLN A 236 -4.18 4.08 10.43
N TYR A 237 -3.57 5.18 9.98
CA TYR A 237 -3.08 6.19 10.88
C TYR A 237 -2.86 7.53 10.16
N ASN A 238 -3.32 8.61 10.77
CA ASN A 238 -3.05 9.98 10.33
C ASN A 238 -3.28 10.96 11.48
N LEU A 239 -3.16 12.25 11.22
CA LEU A 239 -3.28 13.30 12.24
C LEU A 239 -4.57 13.19 13.08
N VAL A 240 -5.70 12.83 12.47
CA VAL A 240 -7.03 12.75 13.12
C VAL A 240 -7.55 11.33 13.34
N ASP A 241 -6.88 10.32 12.81
CA ASP A 241 -7.16 8.91 13.09
C ASP A 241 -5.98 8.30 13.86
N ARG A 242 -6.21 8.09 15.14
CA ARG A 242 -5.20 7.65 16.11
C ARG A 242 -5.51 6.27 16.69
N ARG A 243 -6.33 5.46 15.98
CA ARG A 243 -6.73 4.13 16.49
C ARG A 243 -5.55 3.20 16.68
N SER A 244 -4.52 3.33 15.86
CA SER A 244 -3.32 2.51 15.90
C SER A 244 -2.13 3.21 16.60
N GLU A 245 -2.39 4.17 17.51
CA GLU A 245 -1.34 4.88 18.24
C GLU A 245 -0.50 3.93 19.09
N ASP A 246 -1.14 3.01 19.80
CA ASP A 246 -0.51 1.98 20.63
C ASP A 246 0.37 1.02 19.81
N VAL A 247 -0.12 0.63 18.62
CA VAL A 247 0.63 -0.19 17.67
C VAL A 247 1.84 0.57 17.12
N LEU A 248 1.70 1.85 16.79
CA LEU A 248 2.83 2.70 16.37
C LEU A 248 3.91 2.76 17.45
N GLU A 249 3.51 3.01 18.72
CA GLU A 249 4.44 3.07 19.83
C GLU A 249 5.11 1.72 20.10
N TYR A 250 4.37 0.62 19.93
CA TYR A 250 4.95 -0.72 20.01
C TYR A 250 5.99 -0.92 18.89
N CYS A 251 5.65 -0.59 17.63
CA CYS A 251 6.56 -0.68 16.51
C CYS A 251 7.84 0.15 16.72
N GLN A 252 7.71 1.34 17.27
CA GLN A 252 8.87 2.20 17.59
C GLN A 252 9.80 1.56 18.63
N ARG A 253 9.23 0.96 19.67
CA ARG A 253 10.05 0.24 20.68
C ARG A 253 10.75 -1.00 20.13
N GLN A 254 10.12 -1.68 19.18
CA GLN A 254 10.64 -2.92 18.59
C GLN A 254 11.50 -2.70 17.32
N GLY A 255 11.60 -1.47 16.81
CA GLY A 255 12.30 -1.16 15.57
C GLY A 255 11.61 -1.75 14.33
N ILE A 256 10.27 -1.93 14.38
CA ILE A 256 9.43 -2.37 13.27
C ILE A 256 9.02 -1.16 12.44
N GLY A 257 9.15 -1.23 11.10
CA GLY A 257 8.69 -0.16 10.21
C GLY A 257 7.17 0.00 10.29
N PHE A 258 6.67 1.22 10.54
CA PHE A 258 5.24 1.49 10.57
C PHE A 258 4.83 2.25 9.30
N ILE A 259 3.96 1.64 8.49
CA ILE A 259 3.49 2.17 7.21
C ILE A 259 2.04 2.67 7.40
N PRO A 260 1.81 3.99 7.60
CA PRO A 260 0.46 4.53 7.75
C PRO A 260 -0.25 4.54 6.39
N TRP A 261 -1.37 3.83 6.26
CA TRP A 261 -2.23 4.02 5.10
C TRP A 261 -3.30 5.09 5.36
N ALA A 262 -3.86 5.70 4.30
CA ALA A 262 -4.69 6.91 4.35
C ALA A 262 -4.02 8.09 5.10
N PRO A 263 -2.75 8.41 4.80
CA PRO A 263 -1.99 9.42 5.55
C PRO A 263 -2.63 10.80 5.48
N LEU A 264 -3.40 11.10 4.43
CA LEU A 264 -4.10 12.37 4.21
C LEU A 264 -5.62 12.27 4.43
N ALA A 265 -6.10 11.19 5.08
CA ALA A 265 -7.53 10.94 5.30
C ALA A 265 -8.36 11.14 4.01
N ALA A 266 -7.89 10.61 2.88
CA ALA A 266 -8.48 10.77 1.55
C ALA A 266 -8.74 12.24 1.15
N GLY A 267 -7.89 13.17 1.59
CA GLY A 267 -8.00 14.60 1.32
C GLY A 267 -8.87 15.37 2.33
N ALA A 268 -9.52 14.70 3.28
CA ALA A 268 -10.35 15.40 4.29
C ALA A 268 -9.53 16.36 5.17
N LEU A 269 -8.25 16.04 5.43
CA LEU A 269 -7.35 16.91 6.19
C LEU A 269 -6.94 18.19 5.43
N ALA A 270 -7.11 18.23 4.11
CA ALA A 270 -6.73 19.36 3.27
C ALA A 270 -7.86 20.41 3.11
N ARG A 271 -9.00 20.25 3.78
CA ARG A 271 -10.16 21.15 3.62
C ARG A 271 -9.84 22.55 4.14
N PRO A 272 -10.25 23.62 3.41
CA PRO A 272 -10.18 24.99 3.89
C PRO A 272 -10.89 25.15 5.26
N GLY A 273 -10.31 25.97 6.14
CA GLY A 273 -10.87 26.23 7.48
C GLY A 273 -10.57 25.15 8.54
N SER A 274 -9.85 24.07 8.18
CA SER A 274 -9.34 23.14 9.18
C SER A 274 -8.19 23.78 9.97
N ALA A 275 -7.98 23.30 11.22
CA ALA A 275 -6.85 23.72 12.02
C ALA A 275 -5.49 23.45 11.34
N LEU A 276 -5.43 22.41 10.54
CA LEU A 276 -4.29 22.10 9.69
C LEU A 276 -4.09 23.17 8.59
N ALA A 277 -5.19 23.68 7.99
CA ALA A 277 -5.12 24.73 6.97
C ALA A 277 -4.60 26.05 7.53
N GLU A 278 -4.92 26.42 8.76
CA GLU A 278 -4.42 27.65 9.40
C GLU A 278 -2.89 27.60 9.58
N ILE A 279 -2.37 26.48 10.15
CA ILE A 279 -0.92 26.30 10.34
C ILE A 279 -0.21 26.21 8.99
N ALA A 280 -0.78 25.49 8.02
CA ALA A 280 -0.26 25.38 6.67
C ALA A 280 -0.16 26.74 5.98
N GLY A 281 -1.20 27.57 6.08
CA GLY A 281 -1.19 28.94 5.53
C GLY A 281 -0.09 29.83 6.14
N ARG A 282 0.13 29.73 7.45
CA ARG A 282 1.19 30.47 8.15
C ARG A 282 2.59 29.99 7.73
N LEU A 283 2.75 28.71 7.48
CA LEU A 283 4.02 28.12 7.02
C LEU A 283 4.27 28.26 5.51
N GLY A 284 3.28 28.73 4.74
CA GLY A 284 3.38 28.82 3.28
C GLY A 284 3.36 27.45 2.57
N HIS A 285 2.80 26.42 3.20
CA HIS A 285 2.71 25.07 2.67
C HIS A 285 1.28 24.60 2.52
N SER A 286 1.06 23.52 1.76
CA SER A 286 -0.27 22.91 1.69
C SER A 286 -0.59 22.13 2.97
N PRO A 287 -1.87 21.98 3.35
CA PRO A 287 -2.28 21.15 4.48
C PRO A 287 -1.77 19.70 4.38
N GLY A 288 -1.72 19.14 3.16
CA GLY A 288 -1.20 17.80 2.93
C GLY A 288 0.30 17.69 3.24
N GLN A 289 1.10 18.69 2.86
CA GLN A 289 2.53 18.72 3.18
C GLN A 289 2.76 18.80 4.69
N VAL A 290 2.03 19.66 5.38
CA VAL A 290 2.14 19.80 6.84
C VAL A 290 1.70 18.52 7.55
N ALA A 291 0.66 17.83 7.09
CA ALA A 291 0.23 16.55 7.63
C ALA A 291 1.28 15.45 7.45
N LEU A 292 1.93 15.38 6.28
CA LEU A 292 3.02 14.42 6.02
C LEU A 292 4.26 14.75 6.87
N ALA A 293 4.64 16.02 6.99
CA ALA A 293 5.76 16.45 7.84
C ALA A 293 5.51 16.11 9.30
N TRP A 294 4.29 16.34 9.80
CA TRP A 294 3.90 15.94 11.15
C TRP A 294 4.07 14.42 11.36
N MET A 295 3.63 13.58 10.42
CA MET A 295 3.81 12.13 10.50
C MET A 295 5.29 11.73 10.54
N LEU A 296 6.11 12.31 9.68
CA LEU A 296 7.55 12.04 9.66
C LEU A 296 8.24 12.44 10.98
N GLN A 297 7.79 13.50 11.64
CA GLN A 297 8.31 13.91 12.95
C GLN A 297 7.75 13.09 14.11
N ARG A 298 6.53 12.47 13.95
CA ARG A 298 5.86 11.71 15.03
C ARG A 298 6.65 10.49 15.49
N ALA A 299 7.30 9.79 14.60
CA ALA A 299 8.08 8.60 14.93
C ALA A 299 9.17 8.30 13.89
N SER A 300 10.34 7.85 14.34
CA SER A 300 11.46 7.51 13.45
C SER A 300 11.20 6.27 12.59
N VAL A 301 10.28 5.39 12.99
CA VAL A 301 9.87 4.19 12.25
C VAL A 301 8.75 4.45 11.25
N MET A 302 8.24 5.70 11.18
CA MET A 302 7.12 6.08 10.31
C MET A 302 7.55 6.13 8.85
N LEU A 303 6.84 5.40 8.00
CA LEU A 303 7.07 5.26 6.56
C LEU A 303 5.78 5.63 5.79
N PRO A 304 5.39 6.90 5.73
CA PRO A 304 4.17 7.30 5.03
C PRO A 304 4.30 7.04 3.52
N ILE A 305 3.20 6.55 2.94
CA ILE A 305 3.07 6.17 1.52
C ILE A 305 1.92 6.93 0.85
N PRO A 306 1.99 8.26 0.74
CA PRO A 306 0.93 9.02 0.08
C PRO A 306 0.79 8.58 -1.37
N GLY A 307 -0.45 8.22 -1.77
CA GLY A 307 -0.77 7.70 -3.10
C GLY A 307 -1.42 8.76 -3.99
N THR A 308 -1.01 8.78 -5.25
CA THR A 308 -1.60 9.62 -6.30
C THR A 308 -1.42 8.98 -7.67
N GLY A 309 -2.33 9.28 -8.62
CA GLY A 309 -2.17 8.98 -10.04
C GLY A 309 -1.61 10.15 -10.85
N HIS A 310 -1.18 11.26 -10.21
CA HIS A 310 -0.75 12.49 -10.85
C HIS A 310 0.69 12.89 -10.49
N PRO A 311 1.58 13.17 -11.47
CA PRO A 311 2.98 13.55 -11.20
C PRO A 311 3.12 14.80 -10.33
N ASP A 312 2.28 15.83 -10.56
CA ASP A 312 2.34 17.09 -9.81
C ASP A 312 1.97 16.88 -8.33
N HIS A 313 0.99 16.03 -8.04
CA HIS A 313 0.64 15.67 -6.66
C HIS A 313 1.75 14.83 -6.00
N LEU A 314 2.46 14.00 -6.79
CA LEU A 314 3.61 13.26 -6.28
C LEU A 314 4.71 14.23 -5.82
N ALA A 315 5.06 15.23 -6.66
CA ALA A 315 6.04 16.25 -6.32
C ALA A 315 5.62 17.05 -5.07
N GLN A 316 4.33 17.41 -4.96
CA GLN A 316 3.79 18.09 -3.77
C GLN A 316 3.93 17.24 -2.51
N ASN A 317 3.67 15.94 -2.59
CA ASN A 317 3.85 15.03 -1.46
C ASN A 317 5.33 14.94 -1.04
N VAL A 318 6.24 14.85 -2.03
CA VAL A 318 7.68 14.76 -1.75
C VAL A 318 8.24 16.04 -1.14
N ALA A 319 7.68 17.20 -1.49
CA ALA A 319 8.07 18.47 -0.87
C ALA A 319 7.89 18.50 0.66
N ALA A 320 7.06 17.62 1.21
CA ALA A 320 6.91 17.46 2.67
C ALA A 320 8.15 16.86 3.35
N ALA A 321 9.01 16.15 2.61
CA ALA A 321 10.19 15.48 3.15
C ALA A 321 11.18 16.44 3.81
N GLY A 322 11.33 17.65 3.24
CA GLY A 322 12.21 18.70 3.78
C GLY A 322 11.54 19.67 4.74
N LEU A 323 10.25 19.50 5.04
CA LEU A 323 9.52 20.40 5.91
C LEU A 323 9.71 20.01 7.39
N HIS A 324 10.32 20.89 8.16
CA HIS A 324 10.45 20.78 9.62
C HIS A 324 9.45 21.67 10.31
N LEU A 325 8.58 21.07 11.12
CA LEU A 325 7.69 21.81 12.02
C LEU A 325 8.45 22.23 13.28
N SER A 326 8.21 23.46 13.75
CA SER A 326 8.67 23.85 15.08
C SER A 326 7.99 22.95 16.14
N GLU A 327 8.61 22.82 17.31
CA GLU A 327 8.02 22.09 18.43
C GLU A 327 6.60 22.61 18.76
N ALA A 328 6.43 23.93 18.78
CA ALA A 328 5.13 24.55 19.03
C ALA A 328 4.08 24.19 17.96
N ASP A 329 4.46 24.13 16.68
CA ASP A 329 3.55 23.74 15.59
C ASP A 329 3.22 22.26 15.64
N PHE A 330 4.22 21.42 15.91
CA PHE A 330 4.03 19.98 16.08
C PHE A 330 3.05 19.69 17.22
N ASP A 331 3.27 20.29 18.40
CA ASP A 331 2.44 20.11 19.59
C ASP A 331 1.01 20.62 19.37
N ALA A 332 0.86 21.78 18.72
CA ALA A 332 -0.45 22.34 18.38
C ALA A 332 -1.23 21.41 17.44
N LEU A 333 -0.58 20.83 16.43
CA LEU A 333 -1.19 19.86 15.52
C LEU A 333 -1.52 18.56 16.26
N ASP A 334 -0.61 18.06 17.08
CA ASP A 334 -0.79 16.81 17.81
C ASP A 334 -1.97 16.90 18.79
N ALA A 335 -2.06 17.99 19.56
CA ALA A 335 -3.17 18.25 20.48
C ALA A 335 -4.53 18.31 19.76
N ARG A 336 -4.62 19.05 18.65
CA ARG A 336 -5.84 19.16 17.83
C ARG A 336 -6.21 17.83 17.19
N GLY A 337 -5.22 17.07 16.71
CA GLY A 337 -5.43 15.72 16.14
C GLY A 337 -5.99 14.76 17.20
N ARG A 338 -5.45 14.74 18.41
CA ARG A 338 -5.97 13.92 19.53
C ARG A 338 -7.39 14.31 19.91
N GLN A 339 -7.69 15.61 19.96
CA GLN A 339 -9.05 16.08 20.26
C GLN A 339 -10.05 15.62 19.18
N ALA A 340 -9.70 15.74 17.91
CA ALA A 340 -10.53 15.27 16.80
C ALA A 340 -10.75 13.74 16.85
N ALA A 341 -9.69 12.97 17.12
CA ALA A 341 -9.77 11.51 17.25
C ALA A 341 -10.65 11.08 18.44
N SER A 342 -10.61 11.81 19.55
CA SER A 342 -11.45 11.53 20.73
C SER A 342 -12.91 11.85 20.46
N ALA A 343 -13.21 12.95 19.77
CA ALA A 343 -14.56 13.31 19.36
C ALA A 343 -15.18 12.27 18.39
N ALA A 344 -14.39 11.75 17.44
CA ALA A 344 -14.83 10.73 16.50
C ALA A 344 -15.10 9.35 17.15
N ARG A 345 -14.50 9.07 18.32
CA ARG A 345 -14.76 7.83 19.09
C ARG A 345 -16.02 7.95 19.96
N ALA A 346 -16.44 9.16 20.29
CA ALA A 346 -17.60 9.43 21.13
C ALA A 346 -18.92 9.60 20.36
N ALA A 347 -18.86 9.77 19.04
CA ALA A 347 -19.98 9.87 18.11
C ALA A 347 -20.33 8.51 17.49
#